data_0860b72719b028fe4ec4d2e218ff307c
#
_entry.id   0860b72719b028fe4ec4d2e218ff307c
#
_cell.length_a   1.000
_cell.length_b   1.000
_cell.length_c   1.000
_cell.angle_alpha   90.00
_cell.angle_beta   90.00
_cell.angle_gamma   90.00
#
_symmetry.space_group_name_H-M   'P 1'
#
loop_
_entity.id
_entity.type
_entity.pdbx_description
1 polymer ?
#
loop_
_entity_poly.entity_id
_entity_poly.type
_entity_poly.pdbx_seq_one_letter_code
_entity_poly.pdbx_strand_id
1 'polypeptide(L)'
;CNAIVKEAKENNLTHIFWTESDMILPKDVIPKLLQLKKPIAAGIYFLRGGTGQPCLYKKTPLEIKENPYLHTPITMYDERGPFKVDCPGMGCALMEMGVFDKVPEPWFDLKSNDLGKTNGYGQDLYFYTKVRWAGIEVWVNPSVICDQIETQIVGYKDYRRRLMEGRGLGGGFIGLDAHVVDK
;
A
#
# COMPACT_ATOMS: atom_id res chain seq x y z
N CYS A 1 -1.60 2.57 15.61
CA CYS A 1 -1.13 3.55 14.61
C CYS A 1 -1.34 5.00 15.09
N ASN A 2 -2.56 5.42 15.50
CA ASN A 2 -2.80 6.82 15.94
C ASN A 2 -1.89 7.28 17.09
N ALA A 3 -1.62 6.42 18.09
CA ALA A 3 -0.73 6.75 19.21
C ALA A 3 0.72 7.01 18.74
N ILE A 4 1.23 6.22 17.78
CA ILE A 4 2.57 6.39 17.20
C ILE A 4 2.69 7.76 16.51
N VAL A 5 1.67 8.20 15.79
CA VAL A 5 1.69 9.52 15.14
C VAL A 5 1.72 10.65 16.18
N LYS A 6 0.94 10.53 17.27
CA LYS A 6 0.93 11.52 18.35
C LYS A 6 2.30 11.61 19.04
N GLU A 7 2.88 10.48 19.39
CA GLU A 7 4.21 10.40 19.97
C GLU A 7 5.29 11.00 19.04
N ALA A 8 5.21 10.69 17.73
CA ALA A 8 6.14 11.26 16.77
C ALA A 8 6.03 12.79 16.67
N LYS A 9 4.80 13.35 16.74
CA LYS A 9 4.58 14.80 16.80
C LYS A 9 5.14 15.42 18.07
N GLU A 10 4.88 14.83 19.22
CA GLU A 10 5.37 15.28 20.53
C GLU A 10 6.90 15.32 20.57
N ASN A 11 7.56 14.38 19.90
CA ASN A 11 9.02 14.31 19.81
C ASN A 11 9.62 15.06 18.62
N ASN A 12 8.83 15.84 17.89
CA ASN A 12 9.27 16.63 16.72
C ASN A 12 10.02 15.80 15.66
N LEU A 13 9.59 14.55 15.44
CA LEU A 13 10.18 13.71 14.40
C LEU A 13 9.81 14.26 13.00
N THR A 14 10.69 14.04 12.02
CA THR A 14 10.48 14.52 10.65
C THR A 14 9.70 13.53 9.79
N HIS A 15 9.85 12.24 10.07
CA HIS A 15 9.24 11.15 9.31
C HIS A 15 8.84 10.00 10.21
N ILE A 16 7.87 9.20 9.75
CA ILE A 16 7.57 7.87 10.28
C ILE A 16 7.83 6.86 9.16
N PHE A 17 8.54 5.79 9.49
CA PHE A 17 8.67 4.61 8.63
C PHE A 17 7.77 3.50 9.16
N TRP A 18 6.78 3.13 8.36
CA TRP A 18 5.86 2.03 8.64
C TRP A 18 6.40 0.73 8.07
N THR A 19 6.46 -0.28 8.90
CA THR A 19 6.77 -1.66 8.50
C THR A 19 6.02 -2.65 9.36
N GLU A 20 5.74 -3.82 8.83
CA GLU A 20 5.16 -4.94 9.58
C GLU A 20 6.27 -5.87 10.09
N SER A 21 5.98 -6.62 11.15
CA SER A 21 6.98 -7.46 11.85
C SER A 21 7.48 -8.65 11.02
N ASP A 22 6.79 -8.99 9.95
CA ASP A 22 7.09 -10.10 9.03
C ASP A 22 7.72 -9.65 7.71
N MET A 23 8.14 -8.38 7.62
CA MET A 23 8.79 -7.84 6.43
C MET A 23 10.30 -8.09 6.43
N ILE A 24 10.84 -8.49 5.29
CA ILE A 24 12.27 -8.54 5.01
C ILE A 24 12.63 -7.34 4.14
N LEU A 25 13.23 -6.33 4.75
CA LEU A 25 13.54 -5.06 4.12
C LEU A 25 14.95 -5.07 3.49
N PRO A 26 15.16 -4.43 2.32
CA PRO A 26 16.49 -4.19 1.81
C PRO A 26 17.27 -3.23 2.73
N LYS A 27 18.59 -3.40 2.82
CA LYS A 27 19.46 -2.62 3.73
C LYS A 27 19.42 -1.11 3.48
N ASP A 28 19.13 -0.71 2.25
CA ASP A 28 19.09 0.67 1.77
C ASP A 28 17.68 1.22 1.58
N VAL A 29 16.67 0.62 2.22
CA VAL A 29 15.26 1.01 2.09
C VAL A 29 15.03 2.49 2.42
N ILE A 30 15.47 2.96 3.59
CA ILE A 30 15.26 4.34 4.02
C ILE A 30 15.95 5.35 3.10
N PRO A 31 17.25 5.24 2.78
CA PRO A 31 17.91 6.12 1.82
C PRO A 31 17.22 6.18 0.46
N LYS A 32 16.80 5.04 -0.09
CA LYS A 32 16.11 4.98 -1.39
C LYS A 32 14.74 5.65 -1.37
N LEU A 33 13.98 5.52 -0.28
CA LEU A 33 12.69 6.19 -0.15
C LEU A 33 12.85 7.69 0.03
N LEU A 34 13.80 8.15 0.84
CA LEU A 34 14.13 9.57 1.04
C LEU A 34 14.56 10.26 -0.27
N GLN A 35 15.28 9.54 -1.15
CA GLN A 35 15.71 10.09 -2.45
C GLN A 35 14.55 10.49 -3.36
N LEU A 36 13.35 9.93 -3.18
CA LEU A 36 12.17 10.33 -3.95
C LEU A 36 11.72 11.76 -3.63
N LYS A 37 12.05 12.29 -2.44
CA LYS A 37 11.64 13.63 -1.98
C LYS A 37 10.12 13.82 -2.13
N LYS A 38 9.35 12.86 -1.64
CA LYS A 38 7.88 12.84 -1.71
C LYS A 38 7.29 12.74 -0.31
N PRO A 39 6.14 13.38 -0.05
CA PRO A 39 5.49 13.32 1.26
C PRO A 39 5.21 11.89 1.74
N ILE A 40 4.90 11.00 0.81
CA ILE A 40 4.75 9.56 1.07
C ILE A 40 5.51 8.81 -0.02
N ALA A 41 6.48 8.01 0.41
CA ALA A 41 7.28 7.13 -0.44
C ALA A 41 7.19 5.69 0.07
N ALA A 42 6.92 4.73 -0.81
CA ALA A 42 6.76 3.33 -0.44
C ALA A 42 7.63 2.39 -1.28
N GLY A 43 7.96 1.25 -0.71
CA GLY A 43 8.49 0.09 -1.43
C GLY A 43 7.35 -0.84 -1.86
N ILE A 44 7.73 -1.91 -2.55
CA ILE A 44 6.81 -2.94 -3.02
C ILE A 44 7.01 -4.20 -2.20
N TYR A 45 5.91 -4.81 -1.77
CA TYR A 45 5.88 -6.14 -1.20
C TYR A 45 4.70 -6.92 -1.75
N PHE A 46 4.65 -8.23 -1.49
CA PHE A 46 3.72 -9.14 -2.17
C PHE A 46 2.82 -9.82 -1.16
N LEU A 47 1.52 -9.87 -1.47
CA LEU A 47 0.52 -10.45 -0.58
C LEU A 47 0.76 -11.93 -0.34
N ARG A 48 0.61 -12.34 0.90
CA ARG A 48 0.56 -13.74 1.35
C ARG A 48 -0.70 -14.46 0.85
N GLY A 49 -0.81 -15.74 1.17
CA GLY A 49 -2.02 -16.53 0.91
C GLY A 49 -2.19 -16.95 -0.55
N GLY A 50 -1.08 -17.09 -1.26
CA GLY A 50 -1.10 -17.78 -2.55
C GLY A 50 -1.23 -16.90 -3.79
N THR A 51 -1.64 -15.63 -3.71
CA THR A 51 -1.74 -14.76 -4.89
C THR A 51 -0.39 -14.21 -5.34
N GLY A 52 0.50 -13.86 -4.40
CA GLY A 52 1.80 -13.25 -4.69
C GLY A 52 1.71 -11.96 -5.51
N GLN A 53 0.56 -11.32 -5.55
CA GLN A 53 0.40 -10.03 -6.24
C GLN A 53 0.99 -8.91 -5.39
N PRO A 54 1.46 -7.80 -6.02
CA PRO A 54 1.95 -6.66 -5.28
C PRO A 54 0.85 -6.06 -4.39
N CYS A 55 1.21 -5.65 -3.19
CA CYS A 55 0.31 -4.91 -2.29
C CYS A 55 0.21 -3.46 -2.75
N LEU A 56 -0.38 -3.24 -3.91
CA LEU A 56 -0.55 -1.95 -4.55
C LEU A 56 -1.99 -1.80 -5.03
N TYR A 57 -2.58 -0.62 -4.81
CA TYR A 57 -3.99 -0.41 -5.14
C TYR A 57 -4.23 0.98 -5.74
N LYS A 58 -5.25 1.05 -6.59
CA LYS A 58 -5.87 2.30 -7.06
C LYS A 58 -7.29 2.41 -6.54
N LYS A 59 -7.79 3.63 -6.42
CA LYS A 59 -9.21 3.88 -6.18
C LYS A 59 -10.03 3.14 -7.23
N THR A 60 -11.05 2.43 -6.77
CA THR A 60 -12.03 1.82 -7.68
C THR A 60 -12.77 2.93 -8.45
N PRO A 61 -12.88 2.84 -9.80
CA PRO A 61 -13.55 3.85 -10.62
C PRO A 61 -15.05 4.02 -10.29
N LEU A 62 -15.67 2.94 -9.81
CA LEU A 62 -17.07 2.95 -9.38
C LEU A 62 -17.21 3.69 -8.05
N GLU A 63 -17.96 4.78 -8.06
CA GLU A 63 -18.38 5.43 -6.81
C GLU A 63 -19.43 4.57 -6.11
N ILE A 64 -18.98 3.65 -5.29
CA ILE A 64 -19.86 2.94 -4.38
C ILE A 64 -20.05 3.86 -3.18
N LYS A 65 -21.18 4.57 -3.13
CA LYS A 65 -21.53 5.52 -2.05
C LYS A 65 -21.42 4.91 -0.65
N GLU A 66 -21.62 3.60 -0.57
CA GLU A 66 -21.63 2.84 0.69
C GLU A 66 -20.21 2.49 1.19
N ASN A 67 -19.19 2.50 0.32
CA ASN A 67 -17.80 2.23 0.71
C ASN A 67 -16.79 3.07 -0.09
N PRO A 68 -16.49 4.31 0.36
CA PRO A 68 -15.51 5.17 -0.29
C PRO A 68 -14.06 4.64 -0.18
N TYR A 69 -13.83 3.62 0.64
CA TYR A 69 -12.52 3.01 0.89
C TYR A 69 -12.22 1.82 -0.05
N LEU A 70 -13.09 1.55 -1.02
CA LEU A 70 -12.89 0.46 -1.97
C LEU A 70 -11.77 0.80 -2.96
N HIS A 71 -10.83 -0.14 -3.10
CA HIS A 71 -9.68 -0.02 -3.98
C HIS A 71 -9.56 -1.26 -4.87
N THR A 72 -9.05 -1.07 -6.08
CA THR A 72 -8.76 -2.13 -7.05
C THR A 72 -7.27 -2.46 -7.01
N PRO A 73 -6.88 -3.75 -6.92
CA PRO A 73 -5.47 -4.15 -6.96
C PRO A 73 -4.79 -3.74 -8.27
N ILE A 74 -3.53 -3.32 -8.16
CA ILE A 74 -2.61 -3.15 -9.29
C ILE A 74 -1.81 -4.44 -9.41
N THR A 75 -2.05 -5.22 -10.46
CA THR A 75 -1.38 -6.51 -10.67
C THR A 75 -0.11 -6.40 -11.50
N MET A 76 0.02 -5.32 -12.27
CA MET A 76 1.20 -5.02 -13.10
C MET A 76 1.62 -3.57 -12.89
N TYR A 77 2.91 -3.31 -12.84
CA TYR A 77 3.47 -1.97 -12.65
C TYR A 77 4.73 -1.77 -13.50
N ASP A 78 5.10 -0.51 -13.75
CA ASP A 78 6.32 -0.17 -14.47
C ASP A 78 7.54 -0.26 -13.53
N GLU A 79 8.47 -1.12 -13.84
CA GLU A 79 9.69 -1.34 -13.05
C GLU A 79 10.81 -0.32 -13.37
N ARG A 80 10.64 0.54 -14.41
CA ARG A 80 11.68 1.44 -14.90
C ARG A 80 11.90 2.67 -14.03
N GLY A 81 10.93 3.07 -13.23
CA GLY A 81 11.06 4.25 -12.38
C GLY A 81 9.89 4.45 -11.42
N PRO A 82 10.01 5.42 -10.51
CA PRO A 82 8.97 5.71 -9.53
C PRO A 82 7.62 6.06 -10.18
N PHE A 83 6.54 5.56 -9.59
CA PHE A 83 5.18 5.75 -10.08
C PHE A 83 4.19 6.04 -8.94
N LYS A 84 3.00 6.55 -9.29
CA LYS A 84 1.95 6.88 -8.33
C LYS A 84 0.97 5.73 -8.13
N VAL A 85 0.53 5.58 -6.89
CA VAL A 85 -0.56 4.69 -6.50
C VAL A 85 -1.51 5.41 -5.55
N ASP A 86 -2.66 4.83 -5.27
CA ASP A 86 -3.55 5.38 -4.24
C ASP A 86 -3.30 4.75 -2.86
N CYS A 87 -2.89 3.47 -2.81
CA CYS A 87 -2.58 2.77 -1.57
C CYS A 87 -1.51 1.68 -1.81
N PRO A 88 -0.32 1.78 -1.22
CA PRO A 88 0.74 0.75 -1.30
C PRO A 88 0.76 -0.19 -0.09
N GLY A 89 -0.29 -0.20 0.75
CA GLY A 89 -0.24 -0.85 2.06
C GLY A 89 0.72 -0.16 3.05
N MET A 90 0.94 -0.77 4.21
CA MET A 90 1.75 -0.21 5.31
C MET A 90 3.01 -1.01 5.61
N GLY A 91 3.29 -2.08 4.87
CA GLY A 91 4.44 -2.96 5.11
C GLY A 91 5.80 -2.32 4.79
N CYS A 92 5.84 -1.28 3.95
CA CYS A 92 7.05 -0.53 3.63
C CYS A 92 6.70 0.87 3.14
N ALA A 93 6.46 1.82 4.05
CA ALA A 93 6.08 3.18 3.72
C ALA A 93 6.76 4.22 4.61
N LEU A 94 7.44 5.19 3.99
CA LEU A 94 8.05 6.34 4.65
C LEU A 94 7.16 7.56 4.42
N MET A 95 6.79 8.25 5.49
CA MET A 95 5.87 9.38 5.48
C MET A 95 6.46 10.58 6.20
N GLU A 96 6.43 11.75 5.57
CA GLU A 96 6.74 13.02 6.22
C GLU A 96 5.68 13.36 7.28
N MET A 97 6.08 13.93 8.40
CA MET A 97 5.14 14.32 9.48
C MET A 97 4.12 15.36 9.00
N GLY A 98 4.46 16.23 8.05
CA GLY A 98 3.54 17.18 7.44
C GLY A 98 2.32 16.56 6.74
N VAL A 99 2.35 15.26 6.43
CA VAL A 99 1.18 14.52 5.94
C VAL A 99 0.09 14.48 7.01
N PHE A 100 0.48 14.21 8.27
CA PHE A 100 -0.44 14.09 9.41
C PHE A 100 -0.97 15.44 9.91
N ASP A 101 -0.44 16.55 9.42
CA ASP A 101 -1.01 17.89 9.65
C ASP A 101 -2.14 18.22 8.66
N LYS A 102 -2.04 17.67 7.44
CA LYS A 102 -3.03 17.88 6.38
C LYS A 102 -4.18 16.87 6.40
N VAL A 103 -3.94 15.68 6.93
CA VAL A 103 -4.95 14.63 7.07
C VAL A 103 -5.59 14.72 8.46
N PRO A 104 -6.91 14.94 8.59
CA PRO A 104 -7.56 15.09 9.89
C PRO A 104 -7.58 13.78 10.69
N GLU A 105 -7.57 13.89 12.03
CA GLU A 105 -7.80 12.75 12.94
C GLU A 105 -9.23 12.16 12.81
N PRO A 106 -9.44 10.88 13.14
CA PRO A 106 -8.42 9.86 13.36
C PRO A 106 -7.71 9.53 12.05
N TRP A 107 -6.37 9.38 12.06
CA TRP A 107 -5.61 9.02 10.86
C TRP A 107 -5.86 7.59 10.43
N PHE A 108 -6.00 6.69 11.39
CA PHE A 108 -6.22 5.26 11.16
C PHE A 108 -7.48 4.79 11.87
N ASP A 109 -8.29 4.03 11.15
CA ASP A 109 -9.48 3.38 11.65
C ASP A 109 -9.67 2.02 10.96
N LEU A 110 -10.44 1.14 11.58
CA LEU A 110 -10.71 -0.20 11.11
C LEU A 110 -12.21 -0.49 11.24
N LYS A 111 -12.83 -0.95 10.19
CA LYS A 111 -14.20 -1.46 10.21
C LYS A 111 -14.23 -2.89 9.71
N SER A 112 -14.61 -3.81 10.59
CA SER A 112 -14.85 -5.20 10.19
C SER A 112 -16.01 -5.30 9.21
N ASN A 113 -15.92 -6.24 8.28
CA ASN A 113 -17.07 -6.63 7.49
C ASN A 113 -18.08 -7.35 8.38
N ASP A 114 -19.31 -6.90 8.41
CA ASP A 114 -20.41 -7.74 8.84
C ASP A 114 -20.55 -8.88 7.80
N LEU A 115 -20.82 -10.10 8.27
CA LEU A 115 -21.00 -11.27 7.40
C LEU A 115 -21.91 -10.93 6.21
N GLY A 116 -21.35 -11.00 5.01
CA GLY A 116 -22.08 -10.75 3.75
C GLY A 116 -22.20 -9.29 3.31
N LYS A 117 -21.59 -8.31 4.00
CA LYS A 117 -21.56 -6.91 3.59
C LYS A 117 -20.15 -6.49 3.15
N THR A 118 -20.06 -5.77 2.02
CA THR A 118 -18.81 -5.27 1.43
C THR A 118 -18.38 -3.91 1.98
N ASN A 119 -18.76 -3.57 3.22
CA ASN A 119 -18.57 -2.25 3.79
C ASN A 119 -17.42 -2.14 4.81
N GLY A 120 -16.62 -3.19 4.96
CA GLY A 120 -15.41 -3.17 5.80
C GLY A 120 -14.23 -2.50 5.10
N TYR A 121 -13.27 -2.04 5.91
CA TYR A 121 -12.00 -1.49 5.43
C TYR A 121 -10.88 -1.73 6.43
N GLY A 122 -9.66 -1.88 5.90
CA GLY A 122 -8.44 -1.92 6.70
C GLY A 122 -7.95 -0.53 7.08
N GLN A 123 -7.05 -0.45 8.06
CA GLN A 123 -6.46 0.80 8.54
C GLN A 123 -5.72 1.55 7.43
N ASP A 124 -5.02 0.82 6.58
CA ASP A 124 -4.27 1.33 5.44
C ASP A 124 -5.19 1.96 4.39
N LEU A 125 -6.23 1.26 3.95
CA LEU A 125 -7.21 1.78 2.99
C LEU A 125 -7.92 3.02 3.52
N TYR A 126 -8.26 3.04 4.81
CA TYR A 126 -8.85 4.20 5.46
C TYR A 126 -7.90 5.41 5.39
N PHE A 127 -6.66 5.25 5.85
CA PHE A 127 -5.67 6.31 5.86
C PHE A 127 -5.38 6.85 4.46
N TYR A 128 -5.05 5.98 3.51
CA TYR A 128 -4.71 6.40 2.16
C TYR A 128 -5.89 7.03 1.40
N THR A 129 -7.11 6.65 1.70
CA THR A 129 -8.29 7.35 1.16
C THR A 129 -8.32 8.80 1.65
N LYS A 130 -8.04 9.05 2.92
CA LYS A 130 -7.97 10.42 3.48
C LYS A 130 -6.77 11.21 2.95
N VAL A 131 -5.62 10.57 2.75
CA VAL A 131 -4.45 11.14 2.07
C VAL A 131 -4.82 11.65 0.68
N ARG A 132 -5.55 10.84 -0.08
CA ARG A 132 -6.04 11.23 -1.41
C ARG A 132 -7.03 12.40 -1.34
N TRP A 133 -7.95 12.41 -0.39
CA TRP A 133 -8.88 13.55 -0.19
C TRP A 133 -8.13 14.84 0.18
N ALA A 134 -7.02 14.74 0.88
CA ALA A 134 -6.13 15.86 1.18
C ALA A 134 -5.26 16.31 -0.01
N GLY A 135 -5.40 15.67 -1.19
CA GLY A 135 -4.62 15.99 -2.39
C GLY A 135 -3.14 15.60 -2.31
N ILE A 136 -2.78 14.68 -1.41
CA ILE A 136 -1.40 14.23 -1.23
C ILE A 136 -1.14 13.03 -2.13
N GLU A 137 -0.04 13.10 -2.88
CA GLU A 137 0.39 12.01 -3.76
C GLU A 137 1.17 10.95 -3.00
N VAL A 138 0.93 9.69 -3.36
CA VAL A 138 1.67 8.52 -2.87
C VAL A 138 2.53 7.96 -3.99
N TRP A 139 3.83 7.83 -3.74
CA TRP A 139 4.80 7.36 -4.72
C TRP A 139 5.43 6.06 -4.30
N VAL A 140 5.63 5.17 -5.27
CA VAL A 140 6.30 3.88 -5.08
C VAL A 140 7.64 3.91 -5.79
N ASN A 141 8.68 3.42 -5.11
CA ASN A 141 9.99 3.18 -5.71
C ASN A 141 10.14 1.70 -6.08
N PRO A 142 10.09 1.32 -7.37
CA PRO A 142 10.16 -0.08 -7.78
C PRO A 142 11.54 -0.72 -7.54
N SER A 143 12.56 0.08 -7.20
CA SER A 143 13.88 -0.46 -6.79
C SER A 143 13.93 -0.86 -5.31
N VAL A 144 12.87 -0.59 -4.54
CA VAL A 144 12.71 -1.01 -3.15
C VAL A 144 11.71 -2.16 -3.11
N ILE A 145 12.24 -3.37 -3.15
CA ILE A 145 11.47 -4.60 -3.12
C ILE A 145 11.68 -5.28 -1.78
N CYS A 146 10.58 -5.57 -1.10
CA CYS A 146 10.57 -6.24 0.20
C CYS A 146 9.97 -7.62 0.05
N ASP A 147 10.53 -8.60 0.75
CA ASP A 147 9.92 -9.92 0.90
C ASP A 147 9.07 -9.94 2.17
N GLN A 148 8.16 -10.90 2.25
CA GLN A 148 7.30 -11.08 3.42
C GLN A 148 7.43 -12.53 3.92
N ILE A 149 7.58 -12.70 5.24
CA ILE A 149 7.68 -14.02 5.88
C ILE A 149 6.29 -14.63 5.97
N GLU A 150 6.20 -15.87 5.51
CA GLU A 150 5.03 -16.72 5.68
C GLU A 150 5.53 -18.11 6.16
N THR A 151 4.80 -19.19 5.98
CA THR A 151 5.34 -20.55 6.08
C THR A 151 6.47 -20.80 5.08
N GLN A 152 6.49 -19.99 4.03
CA GLN A 152 7.59 -19.80 3.09
C GLN A 152 7.82 -18.31 2.86
N ILE A 153 9.02 -17.92 2.44
CA ILE A 153 9.28 -16.53 2.02
C ILE A 153 8.60 -16.31 0.67
N VAL A 154 7.65 -15.35 0.65
CA VAL A 154 6.96 -14.92 -0.58
C VAL A 154 7.55 -13.59 -1.04
N GLY A 155 8.01 -13.52 -2.28
CA GLY A 155 8.68 -12.32 -2.78
C GLY A 155 8.56 -12.14 -4.29
N TYR A 156 9.41 -11.25 -4.82
CA TYR A 156 9.42 -10.88 -6.24
C TYR A 156 9.55 -12.09 -7.20
N LYS A 157 10.33 -13.10 -6.83
CA LYS A 157 10.48 -14.31 -7.65
C LYS A 157 9.18 -15.08 -7.81
N ASP A 158 8.36 -15.13 -6.76
CA ASP A 158 7.06 -15.81 -6.77
C ASP A 158 6.07 -15.04 -7.62
N TYR A 159 6.06 -13.72 -7.53
CA TYR A 159 5.30 -12.82 -8.39
C TYR A 159 5.68 -13.04 -9.87
N ARG A 160 6.97 -12.96 -10.22
CA ARG A 160 7.45 -13.14 -11.60
C ARG A 160 7.13 -14.52 -12.16
N ARG A 161 7.29 -15.58 -11.35
CA ARG A 161 6.93 -16.94 -11.72
C ARG A 161 5.45 -17.04 -12.11
N ARG A 162 4.56 -16.48 -11.32
CA ARG A 162 3.10 -16.51 -11.58
C ARG A 162 2.70 -15.74 -12.84
N LEU A 163 3.32 -14.60 -13.09
CA LEU A 163 3.12 -13.87 -14.35
C LEU A 163 3.52 -14.72 -15.56
N MET A 164 4.64 -15.43 -15.48
CA MET A 164 5.14 -16.27 -16.58
C MET A 164 4.29 -17.54 -16.77
N GLU A 165 3.74 -18.11 -15.70
CA GLU A 165 2.89 -19.31 -15.74
C GLU A 165 1.48 -19.02 -16.25
N GLY A 166 1.14 -17.77 -16.56
CA GLY A 166 -0.20 -17.37 -17.00
C GLY A 166 -1.31 -17.71 -15.99
N ARG A 167 -0.93 -18.07 -14.77
CA ARG A 167 -1.87 -18.30 -13.67
C ARG A 167 -2.39 -16.94 -13.26
N GLY A 168 -3.57 -16.60 -13.79
CA GLY A 168 -4.23 -15.34 -13.51
C GLY A 168 -4.16 -15.02 -12.02
N LEU A 169 -3.80 -13.79 -11.69
CA LEU A 169 -3.74 -13.26 -10.33
C LEU A 169 -5.14 -13.16 -9.69
N GLY A 170 -6.05 -14.03 -10.12
CA GLY A 170 -7.42 -14.13 -9.68
C GLY A 170 -7.54 -15.05 -8.48
N GLY A 171 -7.57 -14.49 -7.30
CA GLY A 171 -7.90 -15.17 -6.06
C GLY A 171 -8.60 -14.23 -5.10
N GLY A 172 -9.93 -14.27 -5.08
CA GLY A 172 -10.69 -13.87 -3.90
C GLY A 172 -11.15 -12.44 -3.77
N PHE A 173 -11.13 -11.61 -4.79
CA PHE A 173 -11.94 -10.39 -4.83
C PHE A 173 -12.93 -10.47 -5.98
N ILE A 174 -14.21 -10.28 -5.67
CA ILE A 174 -15.36 -10.34 -6.55
C ILE A 174 -15.09 -9.50 -7.81
N GLY A 175 -14.94 -10.19 -8.94
CA GLY A 175 -15.20 -9.80 -10.30
C GLY A 175 -15.01 -8.34 -10.70
N LEU A 176 -13.75 -7.89 -10.83
CA LEU A 176 -13.43 -6.71 -11.64
C LEU A 176 -12.16 -7.04 -12.45
N ASP A 177 -12.27 -6.94 -13.76
CA ASP A 177 -11.18 -7.20 -14.68
C ASP A 177 -9.96 -6.34 -14.39
N ALA A 178 -8.78 -6.97 -14.46
CA ALA A 178 -7.51 -6.28 -14.31
C ALA A 178 -7.32 -5.29 -15.48
N HIS A 179 -7.32 -4.00 -15.19
CA HIS A 179 -6.96 -3.00 -16.19
C HIS A 179 -5.45 -2.81 -16.23
N VAL A 180 -4.88 -3.03 -17.39
CA VAL A 180 -3.52 -2.61 -17.75
C VAL A 180 -3.50 -1.07 -17.70
N VAL A 181 -2.54 -0.52 -16.94
CA VAL A 181 -2.33 0.92 -16.95
C VAL A 181 -1.55 1.26 -18.20
N ASP A 182 -2.26 1.68 -19.25
CA ASP A 182 -1.65 2.35 -20.39
C ASP A 182 -1.14 3.74 -19.98
N LYS A 183 -0.06 4.15 -20.62
CA LYS A 183 0.86 5.27 -20.39
C LYS A 183 0.24 6.61 -20.03
#